data_c457f473cfda2cda12961fde668aafef
#
_entry.id   c457f473cfda2cda12961fde668aafef
#
_cell.length_a   1.000
_cell.length_b   1.000
_cell.length_c   1.000
_cell.angle_alpha   90.00
_cell.angle_beta   90.00
_cell.angle_gamma   90.00
#
_symmetry.space_group_name_H-M   'P 1'
#
loop_
_entity.id
_entity.type
_entity.pdbx_description
1 polymer ?
#
loop_
_entity_poly.entity_id
_entity_poly.type
_entity_poly.pdbx_seq_one_letter_code
_entity_poly.pdbx_strand_id
1 'polypeptide(L)'
;MKFSIKDPPVVNEGSPGTGSRIADVDALRAVALLLILIVNIAFFSSGYSFHLVPDPAYDSWGDQTVRWLVELLFAMKAYLLFSFLFGYSFTLQLDSAARRGVDFAPRFRRRLAGLFVLGILHAVLLFQGDILATYALLGLVLLGMRRITAGTAVRTAVLLTGGIGFVVALAAVGGAQLVTDPATALAAGQRSTEALQGGIGSVVAEHVRQLPAMVGTLLVQGPLAFSAFLFGYAAGRRRLLTDVAGNRQLLRRVQQLGYPIGLAGAVIFAAGGGTANLTGLAAGVLTAPLLAAAYAATLLQFFQTNRGRRVVAVVAPAGRMSLSNYLGQSLLCVLVFTGVGLGLAGTAAPAVVLLIAVAIYGAQLAASAAWMARFRYGPVEWLLRAWTEQRWPRIRAADPV
;
A
#
# COMPACT_ATOMS: atom_id res chain seq x y z
N MET A 1 -24.99 -58.62 -14.78
CA MET A 1 -23.74 -57.88 -14.83
C MET A 1 -23.92 -56.57 -14.10
N LYS A 2 -23.46 -56.44 -12.84
CA LYS A 2 -23.58 -55.21 -12.05
C LYS A 2 -22.31 -54.38 -12.29
N PHE A 3 -22.45 -53.23 -12.89
CA PHE A 3 -21.35 -52.22 -12.96
C PHE A 3 -21.26 -51.49 -11.63
N SER A 4 -20.16 -51.70 -10.90
CA SER A 4 -19.79 -50.94 -9.71
C SER A 4 -19.13 -49.64 -10.17
N ILE A 5 -19.78 -48.52 -9.88
CA ILE A 5 -19.20 -47.18 -10.07
C ILE A 5 -18.25 -46.99 -8.88
N LYS A 6 -16.94 -46.98 -9.17
CA LYS A 6 -15.92 -46.57 -8.19
C LYS A 6 -15.97 -45.05 -8.07
N ASP A 7 -16.22 -44.57 -6.86
CA ASP A 7 -16.11 -43.17 -6.51
C ASP A 7 -14.66 -42.64 -6.82
N PRO A 8 -14.54 -41.43 -7.37
CA PRO A 8 -13.22 -40.86 -7.59
C PRO A 8 -12.51 -40.58 -6.24
N PRO A 9 -11.19 -40.71 -6.14
CA PRO A 9 -10.48 -40.53 -4.91
C PRO A 9 -10.67 -39.12 -4.36
N VAL A 10 -11.02 -39.02 -3.10
CA VAL A 10 -11.06 -37.78 -2.32
C VAL A 10 -9.65 -37.20 -2.33
N VAL A 11 -9.46 -36.10 -3.09
CA VAL A 11 -8.21 -35.35 -3.06
C VAL A 11 -8.12 -34.66 -1.71
N ASN A 12 -7.24 -35.18 -0.89
CA ASN A 12 -6.93 -34.65 0.45
C ASN A 12 -6.33 -33.23 0.29
N GLU A 13 -7.12 -32.16 0.49
CA GLU A 13 -6.72 -30.76 0.45
C GLU A 13 -5.94 -30.38 1.73
N GLY A 14 -4.84 -31.04 2.01
CA GLY A 14 -4.08 -30.85 3.23
C GLY A 14 -2.59 -31.09 3.12
N SER A 15 -1.92 -30.49 2.14
CA SER A 15 -0.45 -30.34 2.25
C SER A 15 -0.14 -29.23 3.26
N PRO A 16 0.61 -29.52 4.36
CA PRO A 16 0.91 -28.53 5.43
C PRO A 16 1.63 -27.26 4.98
N GLY A 17 2.05 -27.20 3.71
CA GLY A 17 2.81 -26.08 3.17
C GLY A 17 1.99 -24.93 2.54
N THR A 18 0.75 -25.14 2.09
CA THR A 18 0.00 -24.10 1.37
C THR A 18 -0.65 -23.06 2.29
N GLY A 19 -1.16 -23.47 3.45
CA GLY A 19 -1.79 -22.56 4.42
C GLY A 19 -0.80 -21.56 5.02
N SER A 20 0.41 -22.01 5.35
CA SER A 20 1.46 -21.16 5.95
C SER A 20 2.02 -20.12 4.94
N ARG A 21 2.07 -20.46 3.67
CA ARG A 21 2.61 -19.58 2.59
C ARG A 21 1.67 -18.42 2.25
N ILE A 22 0.36 -18.62 2.33
CA ILE A 22 -0.63 -17.55 2.15
C ILE A 22 -0.58 -16.60 3.36
N ALA A 23 -0.37 -17.13 4.57
CA ALA A 23 -0.26 -16.33 5.79
C ALA A 23 0.94 -15.36 5.75
N ASP A 24 2.09 -15.74 5.18
CA ASP A 24 3.26 -14.86 5.03
C ASP A 24 2.95 -13.65 4.12
N VAL A 25 2.21 -13.85 3.02
CA VAL A 25 1.77 -12.76 2.13
C VAL A 25 0.76 -11.85 2.83
N ASP A 26 -0.16 -12.42 3.61
CA ASP A 26 -1.12 -11.64 4.38
C ASP A 26 -0.42 -10.85 5.49
N ALA A 27 0.59 -11.43 6.16
CA ALA A 27 1.42 -10.71 7.11
C ALA A 27 2.19 -9.54 6.47
N LEU A 28 2.75 -9.73 5.26
CA LEU A 28 3.36 -8.62 4.51
C LEU A 28 2.37 -7.51 4.18
N ARG A 29 1.11 -7.85 3.81
CA ARG A 29 0.05 -6.85 3.60
C ARG A 29 -0.28 -6.08 4.87
N ALA A 30 -0.34 -6.77 6.01
CA ALA A 30 -0.57 -6.14 7.30
C ALA A 30 0.55 -5.15 7.65
N VAL A 31 1.82 -5.54 7.46
CA VAL A 31 2.95 -4.62 7.66
C VAL A 31 2.86 -3.44 6.69
N ALA A 32 2.57 -3.67 5.41
CA ALA A 32 2.41 -2.59 4.43
C ALA A 32 1.28 -1.61 4.83
N LEU A 33 0.18 -2.09 5.42
CA LEU A 33 -0.88 -1.23 5.95
C LEU A 33 -0.40 -0.31 7.09
N LEU A 34 0.42 -0.83 8.01
CA LEU A 34 1.03 0.01 9.05
C LEU A 34 1.92 1.10 8.44
N LEU A 35 2.79 0.72 7.50
CA LEU A 35 3.69 1.67 6.84
C LEU A 35 2.91 2.76 6.09
N ILE A 36 1.82 2.39 5.39
CA ILE A 36 0.93 3.32 4.71
C ILE A 36 0.25 4.26 5.71
N LEU A 37 -0.26 3.74 6.84
CA LEU A 37 -0.88 4.57 7.86
C LEU A 37 0.10 5.60 8.43
N ILE A 38 1.34 5.19 8.75
CA ILE A 38 2.39 6.08 9.27
C ILE A 38 2.66 7.25 8.32
N VAL A 39 2.64 7.00 7.00
CA VAL A 39 2.86 8.05 6.00
C VAL A 39 1.60 8.89 5.80
N ASN A 40 0.44 8.25 5.66
CA ASN A 40 -0.80 8.95 5.30
C ASN A 40 -1.38 9.78 6.44
N ILE A 41 -1.15 9.40 7.71
CA ILE A 41 -1.74 10.09 8.86
C ILE A 41 -1.28 11.56 8.95
N ALA A 42 -0.08 11.89 8.44
CA ALA A 42 0.42 13.26 8.38
C ALA A 42 -0.47 14.19 7.53
N PHE A 43 -1.12 13.64 6.51
CA PHE A 43 -2.05 14.39 5.65
C PHE A 43 -3.42 14.65 6.30
N PHE A 44 -3.80 13.87 7.30
CA PHE A 44 -5.00 14.13 8.10
C PHE A 44 -4.72 15.09 9.25
N SER A 45 -3.50 15.01 9.81
CA SER A 45 -3.14 15.79 10.99
C SER A 45 -2.79 17.25 10.68
N SER A 46 -2.46 17.58 9.42
CA SER A 46 -2.08 18.95 9.03
C SER A 46 -2.33 19.17 7.54
N GLY A 47 -2.98 20.29 7.20
CA GLY A 47 -3.20 20.72 5.81
C GLY A 47 -1.91 21.09 5.06
N TYR A 48 -0.83 21.38 5.77
CA TYR A 48 0.45 21.77 5.17
C TYR A 48 1.11 20.66 4.36
N SER A 49 0.86 19.39 4.73
CA SER A 49 1.45 18.22 4.06
C SER A 49 1.11 18.13 2.57
N PHE A 50 -0.10 18.57 2.15
CA PHE A 50 -0.50 18.59 0.75
C PHE A 50 0.18 19.69 -0.07
N HIS A 51 0.64 20.74 0.61
CA HIS A 51 1.32 21.88 -0.01
C HIS A 51 2.84 21.75 0.02
N LEU A 52 3.36 20.58 0.43
CA LEU A 52 4.78 20.23 0.48
C LEU A 52 5.61 21.17 1.36
N VAL A 53 5.00 21.75 2.38
CA VAL A 53 5.66 22.60 3.38
C VAL A 53 5.44 22.05 4.78
N PRO A 54 6.40 22.19 5.69
CA PRO A 54 6.23 21.79 7.07
C PRO A 54 5.21 22.70 7.78
N ASP A 55 4.49 22.13 8.75
CA ASP A 55 3.62 22.90 9.63
C ASP A 55 4.47 23.78 10.55
N PRO A 56 4.34 25.13 10.50
CA PRO A 56 5.17 26.05 11.27
C PRO A 56 4.92 25.98 12.77
N ALA A 57 3.79 25.43 13.22
CA ALA A 57 3.49 25.24 14.63
C ALA A 57 4.40 24.16 15.28
N TYR A 58 5.01 23.28 14.49
CA TYR A 58 5.81 22.13 14.93
C TYR A 58 7.18 22.14 14.28
N ASP A 59 8.01 23.11 14.64
CA ASP A 59 9.37 23.28 14.09
C ASP A 59 10.49 23.02 15.09
N SER A 60 10.19 22.39 16.22
CA SER A 60 11.21 21.96 17.17
C SER A 60 12.13 20.91 16.57
N TRP A 61 13.36 20.80 17.10
CA TRP A 61 14.29 19.75 16.70
C TRP A 61 13.68 18.34 16.81
N GLY A 62 12.87 18.10 17.85
CA GLY A 62 12.17 16.83 18.03
C GLY A 62 11.15 16.58 16.92
N ASP A 63 10.37 17.58 16.55
CA ASP A 63 9.36 17.47 15.48
C ASP A 63 10.00 17.21 14.11
N GLN A 64 11.07 17.95 13.82
CA GLN A 64 11.86 17.75 12.60
C GLN A 64 12.47 16.35 12.53
N THR A 65 13.00 15.84 13.66
CA THR A 65 13.56 14.49 13.75
C THR A 65 12.50 13.42 13.46
N VAL A 66 11.30 13.55 14.03
CA VAL A 66 10.21 12.58 13.77
C VAL A 66 9.81 12.59 12.31
N ARG A 67 9.61 13.76 11.68
CA ARG A 67 9.31 13.89 10.26
C ARG A 67 10.42 13.25 9.40
N TRP A 68 11.67 13.59 9.69
CA TRP A 68 12.83 13.04 8.99
C TRP A 68 12.89 11.51 9.08
N LEU A 69 12.63 10.93 10.26
CA LEU A 69 12.59 9.48 10.44
C LEU A 69 11.44 8.82 9.65
N VAL A 70 10.28 9.46 9.58
CA VAL A 70 9.16 8.96 8.78
C VAL A 70 9.52 8.97 7.28
N GLU A 71 10.14 10.03 6.79
CA GLU A 71 10.60 10.10 5.41
C GLU A 71 11.70 9.09 5.11
N LEU A 72 12.70 8.99 5.98
CA LEU A 72 13.81 8.05 5.86
C LEU A 72 13.33 6.60 5.79
N LEU A 73 12.44 6.21 6.70
CA LEU A 73 12.11 4.79 6.90
C LEU A 73 10.87 4.34 6.11
N PHE A 74 9.88 5.22 5.90
CA PHE A 74 8.56 4.81 5.44
C PHE A 74 8.11 5.46 4.13
N ALA A 75 8.37 6.76 3.91
CA ALA A 75 7.93 7.47 2.72
C ALA A 75 8.45 6.78 1.45
N MET A 76 7.64 6.74 0.41
CA MET A 76 7.81 5.98 -0.84
C MET A 76 7.86 4.45 -0.69
N LYS A 77 8.51 3.88 0.34
CA LYS A 77 8.63 2.43 0.54
C LYS A 77 7.30 1.77 0.86
N ALA A 78 6.44 2.46 1.61
CA ALA A 78 5.13 1.96 2.03
C ALA A 78 4.23 1.59 0.84
N TYR A 79 3.96 2.54 -0.06
CA TYR A 79 3.10 2.27 -1.21
C TYR A 79 3.75 1.35 -2.25
N LEU A 80 5.09 1.37 -2.38
CA LEU A 80 5.81 0.45 -3.27
C LEU A 80 5.67 -1.01 -2.82
N LEU A 81 5.78 -1.26 -1.51
CA LEU A 81 5.54 -2.61 -0.96
C LEU A 81 4.10 -3.06 -1.22
N PHE A 82 3.13 -2.18 -1.02
CA PHE A 82 1.72 -2.48 -1.28
C PHE A 82 1.45 -2.71 -2.77
N SER A 83 2.06 -1.88 -3.64
CA SER A 83 2.02 -2.05 -5.10
C SER A 83 2.60 -3.39 -5.53
N PHE A 84 3.78 -3.76 -5.02
CA PHE A 84 4.39 -5.07 -5.27
C PHE A 84 3.44 -6.22 -4.90
N LEU A 85 2.80 -6.15 -3.73
CA LEU A 85 1.85 -7.16 -3.27
C LEU A 85 0.57 -7.22 -4.14
N PHE A 86 0.15 -6.10 -4.74
CA PHE A 86 -0.94 -6.10 -5.71
C PHE A 86 -0.56 -6.89 -6.98
N GLY A 87 0.61 -6.62 -7.57
CA GLY A 87 1.12 -7.34 -8.73
C GLY A 87 1.36 -8.82 -8.45
N TYR A 88 1.86 -9.17 -7.27
CA TYR A 88 1.98 -10.55 -6.82
C TYR A 88 0.61 -11.24 -6.71
N SER A 89 -0.35 -10.57 -6.09
CA SER A 89 -1.71 -11.08 -5.90
C SER A 89 -2.47 -11.28 -7.21
N PHE A 90 -2.16 -10.46 -8.24
CA PHE A 90 -2.67 -10.63 -9.58
C PHE A 90 -2.30 -12.02 -10.14
N THR A 91 -1.06 -12.47 -9.97
CA THR A 91 -0.63 -13.79 -10.46
C THR A 91 -1.33 -14.92 -9.71
N LEU A 92 -1.52 -14.79 -8.40
CA LEU A 92 -2.26 -15.79 -7.61
C LEU A 92 -3.72 -15.92 -8.09
N GLN A 93 -4.36 -14.79 -8.41
CA GLN A 93 -5.72 -14.77 -8.94
C GLN A 93 -5.78 -15.38 -10.36
N LEU A 94 -4.79 -15.06 -11.21
CA LEU A 94 -4.68 -15.62 -12.56
C LEU A 94 -4.54 -17.15 -12.50
N ASP A 95 -3.63 -17.66 -11.67
CA ASP A 95 -3.41 -19.09 -11.48
C ASP A 95 -4.67 -19.78 -10.88
N SER A 96 -5.34 -19.13 -9.93
CA SER A 96 -6.58 -19.65 -9.35
C SER A 96 -7.72 -19.74 -10.36
N ALA A 97 -7.84 -18.76 -11.26
CA ALA A 97 -8.85 -18.78 -12.34
C ALA A 97 -8.56 -19.92 -13.33
N ALA A 98 -7.28 -20.09 -13.71
CA ALA A 98 -6.85 -21.18 -14.60
C ALA A 98 -7.18 -22.55 -14.00
N ARG A 99 -6.87 -22.79 -12.71
CA ARG A 99 -7.19 -24.07 -12.04
C ARG A 99 -8.70 -24.35 -11.96
N ARG A 100 -9.54 -23.31 -11.94
CA ARG A 100 -11.00 -23.46 -11.88
C ARG A 100 -11.66 -23.47 -13.24
N GLY A 101 -10.90 -23.35 -14.33
CA GLY A 101 -11.44 -23.28 -15.69
C GLY A 101 -12.35 -22.07 -15.96
N VAL A 102 -12.19 -20.95 -15.20
CA VAL A 102 -13.01 -19.74 -15.35
C VAL A 102 -12.24 -18.63 -16.04
N ASP A 103 -12.94 -17.84 -16.87
CA ASP A 103 -12.31 -16.70 -17.54
C ASP A 103 -11.90 -15.63 -16.51
N PHE A 104 -10.61 -15.35 -16.48
CA PHE A 104 -10.02 -14.39 -15.55
C PHE A 104 -10.37 -12.94 -15.89
N ALA A 105 -10.34 -12.56 -17.18
CA ALA A 105 -10.37 -11.16 -17.59
C ALA A 105 -11.70 -10.45 -17.24
N PRO A 106 -12.89 -11.02 -17.48
CA PRO A 106 -14.14 -10.37 -17.09
C PRO A 106 -14.28 -10.21 -15.57
N ARG A 107 -13.87 -11.23 -14.79
CA ARG A 107 -13.88 -11.16 -13.32
C ARG A 107 -12.95 -10.07 -12.82
N PHE A 108 -11.73 -10.01 -13.36
CA PHE A 108 -10.76 -9.03 -12.93
C PHE A 108 -11.18 -7.61 -13.31
N ARG A 109 -11.76 -7.38 -14.50
CA ARG A 109 -12.31 -6.08 -14.88
C ARG A 109 -13.42 -5.62 -13.93
N ARG A 110 -14.38 -6.51 -13.55
CA ARG A 110 -15.40 -6.18 -12.53
C ARG A 110 -14.77 -5.81 -11.19
N ARG A 111 -13.74 -6.56 -10.75
CA ARG A 111 -12.99 -6.23 -9.54
C ARG A 111 -12.37 -4.84 -9.62
N LEU A 112 -11.74 -4.50 -10.74
CA LEU A 112 -11.13 -3.18 -10.94
C LEU A 112 -12.18 -2.07 -10.98
N ALA A 113 -13.32 -2.29 -11.63
CA ALA A 113 -14.44 -1.33 -11.61
C ALA A 113 -14.94 -1.08 -10.18
N GLY A 114 -15.11 -2.13 -9.37
CA GLY A 114 -15.47 -1.98 -7.96
C GLY A 114 -14.39 -1.23 -7.14
N LEU A 115 -13.11 -1.52 -7.37
CA LEU A 115 -12.01 -0.79 -6.73
C LEU A 115 -11.97 0.68 -7.16
N PHE A 116 -12.23 0.97 -8.43
CA PHE A 116 -12.27 2.34 -8.94
C PHE A 116 -13.39 3.15 -8.27
N VAL A 117 -14.60 2.60 -8.19
CA VAL A 117 -15.71 3.26 -7.51
C VAL A 117 -15.41 3.48 -6.04
N LEU A 118 -14.89 2.47 -5.35
CA LEU A 118 -14.48 2.60 -3.95
C LEU A 118 -13.39 3.65 -3.78
N GLY A 119 -12.42 3.72 -4.72
CA GLY A 119 -11.35 4.72 -4.70
C GLY A 119 -11.85 6.15 -4.88
N ILE A 120 -12.78 6.38 -5.81
CA ILE A 120 -13.39 7.71 -5.99
C ILE A 120 -14.19 8.11 -4.74
N LEU A 121 -15.00 7.21 -4.18
CA LEU A 121 -15.72 7.49 -2.93
C LEU A 121 -14.76 7.77 -1.77
N HIS A 122 -13.70 7.01 -1.66
CA HIS A 122 -12.66 7.20 -0.65
C HIS A 122 -11.93 8.54 -0.85
N ALA A 123 -11.56 8.91 -2.09
CA ALA A 123 -10.88 10.16 -2.40
C ALA A 123 -11.73 11.39 -2.03
N VAL A 124 -13.02 11.34 -2.28
CA VAL A 124 -13.95 12.45 -2.03
C VAL A 124 -14.35 12.53 -0.56
N LEU A 125 -14.66 11.38 0.08
CA LEU A 125 -15.29 11.36 1.39
C LEU A 125 -14.31 11.23 2.56
N LEU A 126 -13.16 10.56 2.34
CA LEU A 126 -12.27 10.18 3.43
C LEU A 126 -10.83 10.69 3.26
N PHE A 127 -10.25 10.57 2.05
CA PHE A 127 -8.83 10.88 1.85
C PHE A 127 -8.49 11.11 0.39
N GLN A 128 -8.23 12.35 0.01
CA GLN A 128 -7.92 12.75 -1.36
C GLN A 128 -6.65 12.08 -1.95
N GLY A 129 -5.74 11.58 -1.10
CA GLY A 129 -4.58 10.78 -1.51
C GLY A 129 -4.90 9.31 -1.78
N ASP A 130 -6.09 9.01 -2.36
CA ASP A 130 -6.49 7.63 -2.65
C ASP A 130 -5.56 6.95 -3.66
N ILE A 131 -5.27 5.69 -3.38
CA ILE A 131 -4.47 4.83 -4.26
C ILE A 131 -5.32 3.75 -4.98
N LEU A 132 -6.56 3.50 -4.53
CA LEU A 132 -7.40 2.42 -5.05
C LEU A 132 -7.84 2.70 -6.49
N ALA A 133 -8.26 3.94 -6.79
CA ALA A 133 -8.63 4.35 -8.14
C ALA A 133 -7.44 4.23 -9.09
N THR A 134 -6.26 4.69 -8.65
CA THR A 134 -5.00 4.55 -9.40
C THR A 134 -4.67 3.08 -9.63
N TYR A 135 -4.78 2.22 -8.62
CA TYR A 135 -4.52 0.78 -8.75
C TYR A 135 -5.51 0.09 -9.67
N ALA A 136 -6.74 0.55 -9.71
CA ALA A 136 -7.73 0.03 -10.66
C ALA A 136 -7.31 0.33 -12.11
N LEU A 137 -6.87 1.56 -12.41
CA LEU A 137 -6.39 1.95 -13.74
C LEU A 137 -5.11 1.20 -14.12
N LEU A 138 -4.11 1.19 -13.25
CA LEU A 138 -2.86 0.44 -13.47
C LEU A 138 -3.10 -1.07 -13.58
N GLY A 139 -4.11 -1.58 -12.87
CA GLY A 139 -4.56 -2.97 -12.96
C GLY A 139 -5.11 -3.34 -14.33
N LEU A 140 -5.77 -2.40 -15.04
CA LEU A 140 -6.21 -2.60 -16.43
C LEU A 140 -5.00 -2.73 -17.37
N VAL A 141 -3.97 -1.90 -17.19
CA VAL A 141 -2.72 -2.02 -17.95
C VAL A 141 -2.06 -3.37 -17.68
N LEU A 142 -1.96 -3.77 -16.40
CA LEU A 142 -1.40 -5.08 -16.03
C LEU A 142 -2.21 -6.25 -16.62
N LEU A 143 -3.54 -6.12 -16.70
CA LEU A 143 -4.39 -7.12 -17.33
C LEU A 143 -4.07 -7.27 -18.82
N GLY A 144 -3.82 -6.18 -19.54
CA GLY A 144 -3.33 -6.19 -20.93
C GLY A 144 -1.98 -6.93 -21.06
N MET A 145 -1.12 -6.75 -20.08
CA MET A 145 0.21 -7.35 -20.02
C MET A 145 0.25 -8.76 -19.39
N ARG A 146 -0.86 -9.39 -19.08
CA ARG A 146 -0.92 -10.67 -18.33
C ARG A 146 -0.18 -11.85 -18.94
N ARG A 147 0.21 -11.76 -20.21
CA ARG A 147 0.93 -12.81 -20.96
C ARG A 147 2.44 -12.57 -21.09
N ILE A 148 2.96 -11.43 -20.60
CA ILE A 148 4.40 -11.15 -20.70
C ILE A 148 5.22 -12.12 -19.85
N THR A 149 6.49 -12.29 -20.22
CA THR A 149 7.42 -13.08 -19.42
C THR A 149 7.85 -12.33 -18.16
N ALA A 150 8.30 -13.06 -17.14
CA ALA A 150 8.87 -12.44 -15.93
C ALA A 150 10.10 -11.55 -16.27
N GLY A 151 10.90 -11.92 -17.27
CA GLY A 151 12.04 -11.13 -17.73
C GLY A 151 11.60 -9.79 -18.34
N THR A 152 10.59 -9.82 -19.23
CA THR A 152 10.01 -8.60 -19.81
C THR A 152 9.43 -7.70 -18.73
N ALA A 153 8.69 -8.26 -17.77
CA ALA A 153 8.14 -7.47 -16.65
C ALA A 153 9.23 -6.74 -15.85
N VAL A 154 10.32 -7.44 -15.51
CA VAL A 154 11.47 -6.83 -14.81
C VAL A 154 12.12 -5.74 -15.66
N ARG A 155 12.36 -5.97 -16.96
CA ARG A 155 12.96 -4.95 -17.85
C ARG A 155 12.08 -3.70 -17.91
N THR A 156 10.77 -3.86 -18.13
CA THR A 156 9.83 -2.73 -18.17
C THR A 156 9.81 -1.99 -16.84
N ALA A 157 9.82 -2.70 -15.71
CA ALA A 157 9.86 -2.09 -14.38
C ALA A 157 11.14 -1.25 -14.18
N VAL A 158 12.30 -1.78 -14.55
CA VAL A 158 13.59 -1.05 -14.45
C VAL A 158 13.59 0.18 -15.35
N LEU A 159 13.12 0.04 -16.60
CA LEU A 159 13.06 1.17 -17.55
C LEU A 159 12.10 2.27 -17.07
N LEU A 160 10.94 1.91 -16.50
CA LEU A 160 10.02 2.87 -15.92
C LEU A 160 10.65 3.61 -14.72
N THR A 161 11.22 2.86 -13.78
CA THR A 161 11.86 3.46 -12.60
C THR A 161 13.03 4.36 -13.01
N GLY A 162 13.91 3.88 -13.92
CA GLY A 162 15.05 4.63 -14.42
C GLY A 162 14.62 5.87 -15.23
N GLY A 163 13.62 5.72 -16.10
CA GLY A 163 13.10 6.81 -16.92
C GLY A 163 12.48 7.93 -16.07
N ILE A 164 11.62 7.59 -15.10
CA ILE A 164 11.05 8.60 -14.19
C ILE A 164 12.15 9.23 -13.33
N GLY A 165 13.06 8.43 -12.78
CA GLY A 165 14.19 8.97 -12.00
C GLY A 165 15.07 9.91 -12.82
N PHE A 166 15.33 9.58 -14.09
CA PHE A 166 16.07 10.43 -15.01
C PHE A 166 15.33 11.75 -15.31
N VAL A 167 14.02 11.70 -15.59
CA VAL A 167 13.22 12.91 -15.85
C VAL A 167 13.19 13.82 -14.63
N VAL A 168 12.98 13.26 -13.42
CA VAL A 168 12.99 14.05 -12.18
C VAL A 168 14.37 14.64 -11.90
N ALA A 169 15.44 13.86 -12.11
CA ALA A 169 16.81 14.35 -11.95
C ALA A 169 17.15 15.47 -12.96
N LEU A 170 16.71 15.34 -14.21
CA LEU A 170 16.89 16.37 -15.23
C LEU A 170 16.15 17.66 -14.85
N ALA A 171 14.92 17.55 -14.36
CA ALA A 171 14.16 18.69 -13.86
C ALA A 171 14.85 19.37 -12.66
N ALA A 172 15.43 18.57 -11.74
CA ALA A 172 16.20 19.10 -10.62
C ALA A 172 17.44 19.89 -11.08
N VAL A 173 18.22 19.34 -12.02
CA VAL A 173 19.39 20.01 -12.62
C VAL A 173 19.00 21.26 -13.38
N GLY A 174 17.84 21.26 -14.04
CA GLY A 174 17.28 22.42 -14.74
C GLY A 174 16.73 23.52 -13.81
N GLY A 175 16.83 23.34 -12.48
CA GLY A 175 16.40 24.34 -11.50
C GLY A 175 14.87 24.40 -11.31
N ALA A 176 14.12 23.39 -11.77
CA ALA A 176 12.69 23.32 -11.51
C ALA A 176 12.41 23.17 -10.00
N GLN A 177 11.32 23.78 -9.55
CA GLN A 177 10.88 23.73 -8.16
C GLN A 177 9.42 23.28 -8.08
N LEU A 178 9.09 22.43 -7.10
CA LEU A 178 7.72 22.00 -6.84
C LEU A 178 6.94 23.05 -6.01
N VAL A 179 7.64 23.78 -5.16
CA VAL A 179 7.11 24.91 -4.40
C VAL A 179 7.82 26.17 -4.89
N THR A 180 7.16 26.94 -5.73
CA THR A 180 7.73 28.17 -6.32
C THR A 180 7.57 29.39 -5.43
N ASP A 181 6.54 29.41 -4.60
CA ASP A 181 6.27 30.46 -3.61
C ASP A 181 5.92 29.86 -2.25
N PRO A 182 6.89 29.80 -1.31
CA PRO A 182 6.68 29.27 0.02
C PRO A 182 5.60 30.00 0.84
N ALA A 183 5.44 31.31 0.66
CA ALA A 183 4.45 32.09 1.39
C ALA A 183 3.03 31.70 0.97
N THR A 184 2.79 31.56 -0.33
CA THR A 184 1.52 31.06 -0.87
C THR A 184 1.24 29.62 -0.40
N ALA A 185 2.25 28.74 -0.39
CA ALA A 185 2.10 27.36 0.08
C ALA A 185 1.76 27.29 1.57
N LEU A 186 2.40 28.10 2.41
CA LEU A 186 2.08 28.20 3.84
C LEU A 186 0.65 28.73 4.07
N ALA A 187 0.24 29.80 3.38
CA ALA A 187 -1.12 30.32 3.46
C ALA A 187 -2.17 29.29 2.98
N ALA A 188 -1.84 28.50 1.96
CA ALA A 188 -2.70 27.41 1.49
C ALA A 188 -2.78 26.28 2.53
N GLY A 189 -1.67 25.91 3.16
CA GLY A 189 -1.61 24.91 4.22
C GLY A 189 -2.46 25.30 5.43
N GLN A 190 -2.42 26.57 5.84
CA GLN A 190 -3.27 27.09 6.90
C GLN A 190 -4.75 26.97 6.55
N ARG A 191 -5.17 27.44 5.36
CA ARG A 191 -6.58 27.30 4.90
C ARG A 191 -7.04 25.85 4.84
N SER A 192 -6.17 24.95 4.39
CA SER A 192 -6.48 23.52 4.37
C SER A 192 -6.65 22.95 5.77
N THR A 193 -5.82 23.37 6.74
CA THR A 193 -5.95 22.96 8.16
C THR A 193 -7.27 23.47 8.76
N GLU A 194 -7.61 24.74 8.54
CA GLU A 194 -8.89 25.33 8.96
C GLU A 194 -10.09 24.59 8.33
N ALA A 195 -9.99 24.21 7.04
CA ALA A 195 -11.03 23.45 6.36
C ALA A 195 -11.20 22.04 6.96
N LEU A 196 -10.11 21.38 7.33
CA LEU A 196 -10.16 20.06 8.02
C LEU A 196 -10.77 20.17 9.41
N GLN A 197 -10.62 21.29 10.12
CA GLN A 197 -11.24 21.53 11.42
C GLN A 197 -12.75 21.85 11.32
N GLY A 198 -13.24 22.13 10.12
CA GLY A 198 -14.66 22.40 9.87
C GLY A 198 -15.53 21.13 9.85
N GLY A 199 -16.85 21.34 9.60
CA GLY A 199 -17.81 20.23 9.48
C GLY A 199 -17.61 19.41 8.20
N ILE A 200 -18.43 18.37 8.03
CA ILE A 200 -18.34 17.41 6.92
C ILE A 200 -18.31 18.07 5.52
N GLY A 201 -19.12 19.14 5.32
CA GLY A 201 -19.14 19.88 4.04
C GLY A 201 -17.81 20.57 3.75
N SER A 202 -17.15 21.15 4.77
CA SER A 202 -15.84 21.78 4.67
C SER A 202 -14.75 20.75 4.33
N VAL A 203 -14.74 19.62 5.03
CA VAL A 203 -13.79 18.55 4.83
C VAL A 203 -13.90 17.96 3.42
N VAL A 204 -15.13 17.66 2.96
CA VAL A 204 -15.38 17.12 1.61
C VAL A 204 -14.99 18.15 0.54
N ALA A 205 -15.33 19.43 0.74
CA ALA A 205 -14.95 20.49 -0.20
C ALA A 205 -13.41 20.61 -0.31
N GLU A 206 -12.70 20.48 0.82
CA GLU A 206 -11.23 20.46 0.83
C GLU A 206 -10.68 19.27 0.06
N HIS A 207 -11.19 18.06 0.29
CA HIS A 207 -10.77 16.87 -0.46
C HIS A 207 -10.94 17.07 -1.96
N VAL A 208 -12.10 17.58 -2.41
CA VAL A 208 -12.37 17.83 -3.82
C VAL A 208 -11.43 18.91 -4.39
N ARG A 209 -11.15 19.96 -3.63
CA ARG A 209 -10.23 21.04 -4.03
C ARG A 209 -8.80 20.54 -4.26
N GLN A 210 -8.35 19.53 -3.49
CA GLN A 210 -7.01 18.96 -3.59
C GLN A 210 -6.86 17.92 -4.72
N LEU A 211 -7.96 17.39 -5.28
CA LEU A 211 -7.88 16.34 -6.31
C LEU A 211 -7.00 16.71 -7.53
N PRO A 212 -7.02 17.94 -8.10
CA PRO A 212 -6.15 18.29 -9.22
C PRO A 212 -4.65 18.17 -8.87
N ALA A 213 -4.24 18.59 -7.66
CA ALA A 213 -2.86 18.45 -7.20
C ALA A 213 -2.46 16.97 -7.06
N MET A 214 -3.40 16.12 -6.61
CA MET A 214 -3.18 14.68 -6.52
C MET A 214 -2.97 14.04 -7.90
N VAL A 215 -3.71 14.48 -8.92
CA VAL A 215 -3.49 14.01 -10.31
C VAL A 215 -2.07 14.34 -10.77
N GLY A 216 -1.54 15.53 -10.44
CA GLY A 216 -0.14 15.89 -10.72
C GLY A 216 0.86 14.93 -10.06
N THR A 217 0.63 14.58 -8.80
CA THR A 217 1.47 13.62 -8.05
C THR A 217 1.48 12.23 -8.71
N LEU A 218 0.39 11.82 -9.34
CA LEU A 218 0.29 10.53 -10.03
C LEU A 218 1.21 10.42 -11.25
N LEU A 219 1.71 11.53 -11.82
CA LEU A 219 2.67 11.48 -12.94
C LEU A 219 3.99 10.80 -12.54
N VAL A 220 4.39 10.91 -11.27
CA VAL A 220 5.58 10.24 -10.72
C VAL A 220 5.18 8.95 -9.99
N GLN A 221 4.19 9.01 -9.11
CA GLN A 221 3.79 7.86 -8.30
C GLN A 221 3.14 6.74 -9.11
N GLY A 222 2.35 7.06 -10.15
CA GLY A 222 1.66 6.06 -10.97
C GLY A 222 2.62 5.11 -11.68
N PRO A 223 3.55 5.60 -12.52
CA PRO A 223 4.53 4.75 -13.18
C PRO A 223 5.43 3.99 -12.19
N LEU A 224 5.77 4.58 -11.05
CA LEU A 224 6.57 3.93 -10.02
C LEU A 224 5.78 2.80 -9.31
N ALA A 225 4.50 3.03 -9.02
CA ALA A 225 3.59 1.99 -8.52
C ALA A 225 3.41 0.86 -9.55
N PHE A 226 3.30 1.20 -10.84
CA PHE A 226 3.21 0.22 -11.91
C PHE A 226 4.50 -0.59 -12.06
N SER A 227 5.66 0.04 -11.92
CA SER A 227 6.94 -0.65 -11.83
C SER A 227 6.94 -1.69 -10.70
N ALA A 228 6.47 -1.32 -9.52
CA ALA A 228 6.34 -2.25 -8.39
C ALA A 228 5.31 -3.37 -8.67
N PHE A 229 4.19 -3.09 -9.39
CA PHE A 229 3.26 -4.13 -9.88
C PHE A 229 3.98 -5.15 -10.76
N LEU A 230 4.81 -4.70 -11.69
CA LEU A 230 5.57 -5.56 -12.60
C LEU A 230 6.62 -6.40 -11.87
N PHE A 231 7.30 -5.83 -10.86
CA PHE A 231 8.18 -6.61 -9.99
C PHE A 231 7.40 -7.67 -9.21
N GLY A 232 6.23 -7.31 -8.66
CA GLY A 232 5.34 -8.24 -7.99
C GLY A 232 4.83 -9.35 -8.91
N TYR A 233 4.43 -9.00 -10.13
CA TYR A 233 4.05 -9.95 -11.18
C TYR A 233 5.20 -10.92 -11.50
N ALA A 234 6.41 -10.41 -11.71
CA ALA A 234 7.57 -11.25 -11.99
C ALA A 234 7.90 -12.20 -10.82
N ALA A 235 7.82 -11.70 -9.58
CA ALA A 235 7.98 -12.50 -8.36
C ALA A 235 6.92 -13.60 -8.26
N GLY A 236 5.67 -13.32 -8.60
CA GLY A 236 4.58 -14.29 -8.58
C GLY A 236 4.76 -15.35 -9.66
N ARG A 237 5.12 -14.97 -10.90
CA ARG A 237 5.41 -15.91 -11.99
C ARG A 237 6.57 -16.87 -11.66
N ARG A 238 7.53 -16.41 -10.86
CA ARG A 238 8.67 -17.21 -10.37
C ARG A 238 8.40 -17.88 -9.01
N ARG A 239 7.21 -17.70 -8.43
CA ARG A 239 6.82 -18.25 -7.12
C ARG A 239 7.79 -17.88 -5.99
N LEU A 240 8.40 -16.69 -6.03
CA LEU A 240 9.46 -16.31 -5.08
C LEU A 240 9.02 -16.29 -3.63
N LEU A 241 7.78 -15.87 -3.33
CA LEU A 241 7.26 -15.80 -1.97
C LEU A 241 6.72 -17.15 -1.46
N THR A 242 6.53 -18.13 -2.35
CA THR A 242 6.05 -19.47 -1.97
C THR A 242 7.18 -20.41 -1.59
N ASP A 243 8.41 -20.10 -1.96
CA ASP A 243 9.60 -20.89 -1.59
C ASP A 243 10.71 -19.98 -1.08
N VAL A 244 10.53 -19.47 0.14
CA VAL A 244 11.48 -18.56 0.80
C VAL A 244 12.81 -19.27 1.06
N ALA A 245 12.78 -20.56 1.42
CA ALA A 245 13.97 -21.33 1.71
C ALA A 245 14.82 -21.54 0.46
N GLY A 246 14.22 -21.97 -0.65
CA GLY A 246 14.92 -22.14 -1.95
C GLY A 246 15.43 -20.81 -2.53
N ASN A 247 14.77 -19.69 -2.21
CA ASN A 247 15.17 -18.35 -2.70
C ASN A 247 16.06 -17.58 -1.70
N ARG A 248 16.56 -18.21 -0.63
CA ARG A 248 17.31 -17.54 0.44
C ARG A 248 18.53 -16.76 -0.08
N GLN A 249 19.25 -17.29 -1.04
CA GLN A 249 20.41 -16.60 -1.61
C GLN A 249 20.02 -15.33 -2.38
N LEU A 250 18.92 -15.38 -3.15
CA LEU A 250 18.38 -14.20 -3.83
C LEU A 250 17.93 -13.14 -2.82
N LEU A 251 17.20 -13.54 -1.78
CA LEU A 251 16.74 -12.61 -0.74
C LEU A 251 17.91 -11.95 -0.01
N ARG A 252 18.98 -12.71 0.29
CA ARG A 252 20.22 -12.13 0.87
C ARG A 252 20.89 -11.12 -0.07
N ARG A 253 20.98 -11.40 -1.36
CA ARG A 253 21.53 -10.44 -2.34
C ARG A 253 20.69 -9.17 -2.41
N VAL A 254 19.35 -9.31 -2.40
CA VAL A 254 18.41 -8.16 -2.34
C VAL A 254 18.67 -7.33 -1.09
N GLN A 255 18.90 -7.93 0.07
CA GLN A 255 19.24 -7.20 1.30
C GLN A 255 20.61 -6.53 1.20
N GLN A 256 21.65 -7.25 0.72
CA GLN A 256 23.03 -6.75 0.63
C GLN A 256 23.17 -5.54 -0.31
N LEU A 257 22.37 -5.48 -1.37
CA LEU A 257 22.34 -4.34 -2.30
C LEU A 257 21.29 -3.30 -1.89
N GLY A 258 20.12 -3.76 -1.47
CA GLY A 258 18.98 -2.90 -1.19
C GLY A 258 19.16 -2.02 0.05
N TYR A 259 19.76 -2.53 1.11
CA TYR A 259 20.00 -1.71 2.30
C TYR A 259 21.05 -0.61 2.05
N PRO A 260 22.28 -0.86 1.58
CA PRO A 260 23.25 0.22 1.39
C PRO A 260 22.77 1.27 0.40
N ILE A 261 22.34 0.85 -0.78
CA ILE A 261 21.91 1.78 -1.85
C ILE A 261 20.60 2.47 -1.45
N GLY A 262 19.64 1.71 -0.93
CA GLY A 262 18.35 2.21 -0.55
C GLY A 262 18.38 3.16 0.65
N LEU A 263 19.20 2.88 1.67
CA LEU A 263 19.38 3.78 2.81
C LEU A 263 20.14 5.05 2.41
N ALA A 264 21.20 4.96 1.60
CA ALA A 264 21.90 6.13 1.10
C ALA A 264 20.94 7.07 0.34
N GLY A 265 20.12 6.53 -0.58
CA GLY A 265 19.11 7.32 -1.27
C GLY A 265 17.98 7.84 -0.37
N ALA A 266 17.58 7.07 0.65
CA ALA A 266 16.59 7.51 1.63
C ALA A 266 17.11 8.66 2.51
N VAL A 267 18.41 8.65 2.86
CA VAL A 267 19.06 9.78 3.56
C VAL A 267 19.08 11.03 2.68
N ILE A 268 19.45 10.90 1.40
CA ILE A 268 19.43 12.02 0.45
C ILE A 268 17.99 12.56 0.29
N PHE A 269 17.00 11.67 0.19
CA PHE A 269 15.59 12.03 0.11
C PHE A 269 15.13 12.80 1.35
N ALA A 270 15.33 12.25 2.55
CA ALA A 270 14.87 12.85 3.80
C ALA A 270 15.64 14.15 4.16
N ALA A 271 16.98 14.18 3.97
CA ALA A 271 17.79 15.37 4.21
C ALA A 271 17.53 16.48 3.17
N GLY A 272 17.10 16.12 1.96
CA GLY A 272 16.74 17.06 0.91
C GLY A 272 15.34 17.68 1.07
N GLY A 273 14.56 17.32 2.10
CA GLY A 273 13.19 17.82 2.28
C GLY A 273 12.11 16.94 1.62
N GLY A 274 12.40 15.66 1.44
CA GLY A 274 11.43 14.66 1.00
C GLY A 274 10.91 14.89 -0.42
N THR A 275 9.60 14.80 -0.58
CA THR A 275 8.93 15.01 -1.87
C THR A 275 8.91 16.46 -2.33
N ALA A 276 9.19 17.43 -1.46
CA ALA A 276 9.21 18.84 -1.79
C ALA A 276 10.41 19.25 -2.66
N ASN A 277 11.49 18.47 -2.63
CA ASN A 277 12.72 18.74 -3.34
C ASN A 277 12.96 17.70 -4.46
N LEU A 278 13.18 18.17 -5.69
CA LEU A 278 13.35 17.30 -6.85
C LEU A 278 14.62 16.44 -6.79
N THR A 279 15.72 16.93 -6.20
CA THR A 279 16.95 16.13 -6.02
C THR A 279 16.70 14.98 -5.05
N GLY A 280 16.08 15.26 -3.90
CA GLY A 280 15.65 14.26 -2.95
C GLY A 280 14.68 13.26 -3.58
N LEU A 281 13.67 13.77 -4.32
CA LEU A 281 12.68 12.95 -5.01
C LEU A 281 13.33 12.01 -6.04
N ALA A 282 14.30 12.50 -6.84
CA ALA A 282 15.02 11.67 -7.81
C ALA A 282 15.78 10.52 -7.13
N ALA A 283 16.49 10.82 -6.03
CA ALA A 283 17.15 9.80 -5.22
C ALA A 283 16.15 8.78 -4.66
N GLY A 284 15.02 9.24 -4.12
CA GLY A 284 13.94 8.39 -3.64
C GLY A 284 13.35 7.50 -4.73
N VAL A 285 13.01 8.04 -5.90
CA VAL A 285 12.47 7.29 -7.05
C VAL A 285 13.40 6.15 -7.45
N LEU A 286 14.71 6.42 -7.54
CA LEU A 286 15.69 5.43 -8.00
C LEU A 286 16.00 4.35 -6.94
N THR A 287 15.94 4.68 -5.66
CA THR A 287 16.46 3.79 -4.59
C THR A 287 15.38 3.20 -3.68
N ALA A 288 14.22 3.85 -3.53
CA ALA A 288 13.13 3.34 -2.69
C ALA A 288 12.63 1.94 -3.09
N PRO A 289 12.56 1.55 -4.38
CA PRO A 289 12.21 0.18 -4.76
C PRO A 289 13.18 -0.87 -4.21
N LEU A 290 14.47 -0.55 -4.16
CA LEU A 290 15.51 -1.45 -3.60
C LEU A 290 15.35 -1.60 -2.09
N LEU A 291 15.08 -0.50 -1.38
CA LEU A 291 14.88 -0.53 0.06
C LEU A 291 13.56 -1.25 0.43
N ALA A 292 12.49 -1.01 -0.32
CA ALA A 292 11.22 -1.73 -0.14
C ALA A 292 11.38 -3.25 -0.37
N ALA A 293 12.17 -3.64 -1.38
CA ALA A 293 12.50 -5.04 -1.64
C ALA A 293 13.35 -5.65 -0.50
N ALA A 294 14.31 -4.90 0.05
CA ALA A 294 15.11 -5.33 1.20
C ALA A 294 14.24 -5.53 2.46
N TYR A 295 13.29 -4.63 2.72
CA TYR A 295 12.30 -4.80 3.81
C TYR A 295 11.47 -6.07 3.60
N ALA A 296 10.92 -6.28 2.40
CA ALA A 296 10.16 -7.49 2.09
C ALA A 296 11.00 -8.76 2.28
N ALA A 297 12.25 -8.77 1.82
CA ALA A 297 13.17 -9.90 1.97
C ALA A 297 13.47 -10.19 3.44
N THR A 298 13.66 -9.16 4.26
CA THR A 298 13.91 -9.30 5.70
C THR A 298 12.69 -9.86 6.42
N LEU A 299 11.51 -9.31 6.15
CA LEU A 299 10.27 -9.78 6.75
C LEU A 299 9.97 -11.23 6.37
N LEU A 300 10.13 -11.61 5.10
CA LEU A 300 9.92 -12.98 4.64
C LEU A 300 10.86 -13.97 5.34
N GLN A 301 12.15 -13.63 5.50
CA GLN A 301 13.09 -14.48 6.23
C GLN A 301 12.77 -14.52 7.72
N PHE A 302 12.40 -13.40 8.33
CA PHE A 302 11.96 -13.33 9.72
C PHE A 302 10.73 -14.21 9.97
N PHE A 303 9.73 -14.20 9.07
CA PHE A 303 8.51 -15.01 9.18
C PHE A 303 8.79 -16.51 9.19
N GLN A 304 9.95 -16.98 8.71
CA GLN A 304 10.34 -18.38 8.80
C GLN A 304 10.87 -18.78 10.19
N THR A 305 11.17 -17.83 11.06
CA THR A 305 11.63 -18.10 12.43
C THR A 305 10.47 -18.39 13.38
N ASN A 306 10.73 -19.04 14.51
CA ASN A 306 9.71 -19.31 15.53
C ASN A 306 9.05 -18.03 16.08
N ARG A 307 9.84 -16.95 16.27
CA ARG A 307 9.29 -15.63 16.67
C ARG A 307 8.47 -15.02 15.55
N GLY A 308 8.96 -15.10 14.32
CA GLY A 308 8.26 -14.59 13.13
C GLY A 308 6.91 -15.30 12.92
N ARG A 309 6.81 -16.60 13.13
CA ARG A 309 5.53 -17.35 13.05
C ARG A 309 4.49 -16.85 14.05
N ARG A 310 4.90 -16.48 15.26
CA ARG A 310 4.00 -15.86 16.25
C ARG A 310 3.51 -14.48 15.77
N VAL A 311 4.40 -13.68 15.20
CA VAL A 311 4.02 -12.37 14.61
C VAL A 311 3.05 -12.57 13.46
N VAL A 312 3.33 -13.51 12.53
CA VAL A 312 2.42 -13.84 11.42
C VAL A 312 1.02 -14.19 11.92
N ALA A 313 0.93 -15.03 12.97
CA ALA A 313 -0.36 -15.42 13.55
C ALA A 313 -1.18 -14.21 14.04
N VAL A 314 -0.52 -13.20 14.58
CA VAL A 314 -1.16 -11.97 15.09
C VAL A 314 -1.57 -11.02 13.95
N VAL A 315 -0.68 -10.81 12.95
CA VAL A 315 -0.91 -9.74 11.95
C VAL A 315 -1.63 -10.23 10.69
N ALA A 316 -1.55 -11.51 10.33
CA ALA A 316 -2.15 -12.03 9.10
C ALA A 316 -3.68 -11.81 9.00
N PRO A 317 -4.48 -11.87 10.09
CA PRO A 317 -5.90 -11.52 10.04
C PRO A 317 -6.13 -10.10 9.47
N ALA A 318 -5.33 -9.10 9.88
CA ALA A 318 -5.44 -7.74 9.37
C ALA A 318 -5.05 -7.65 7.88
N GLY A 319 -4.06 -8.41 7.44
CA GLY A 319 -3.69 -8.48 6.03
C GLY A 319 -4.74 -9.14 5.14
N ARG A 320 -5.51 -10.10 5.66
CA ARG A 320 -6.68 -10.70 4.98
C ARG A 320 -7.82 -9.69 4.80
N MET A 321 -7.90 -8.69 5.68
CA MET A 321 -8.86 -7.59 5.65
C MET A 321 -8.22 -6.29 5.16
N SER A 322 -7.23 -6.37 4.26
CA SER A 322 -6.39 -5.21 3.92
C SER A 322 -7.18 -4.03 3.33
N LEU A 323 -8.22 -4.28 2.54
CA LEU A 323 -9.06 -3.23 1.96
C LEU A 323 -9.98 -2.61 3.03
N SER A 324 -10.61 -3.45 3.86
CA SER A 324 -11.43 -2.97 4.99
C SER A 324 -10.61 -2.15 5.98
N ASN A 325 -9.39 -2.60 6.29
CA ASN A 325 -8.50 -1.88 7.19
C ASN A 325 -7.99 -0.58 6.58
N TYR A 326 -7.65 -0.55 5.29
CA TYR A 326 -7.21 0.68 4.60
C TYR A 326 -8.29 1.77 4.65
N LEU A 327 -9.53 1.44 4.27
CA LEU A 327 -10.65 2.38 4.36
C LEU A 327 -10.99 2.75 5.81
N GLY A 328 -10.89 1.78 6.72
CA GLY A 328 -11.08 1.99 8.15
C GLY A 328 -10.02 2.90 8.77
N GLN A 329 -8.75 2.84 8.31
CA GLN A 329 -7.70 3.77 8.71
C GLN A 329 -8.08 5.21 8.38
N SER A 330 -8.50 5.46 7.15
CA SER A 330 -8.89 6.80 6.71
C SER A 330 -10.13 7.30 7.46
N LEU A 331 -11.12 6.43 7.68
CA LEU A 331 -12.29 6.78 8.49
C LEU A 331 -11.91 7.15 9.92
N LEU A 332 -11.06 6.37 10.58
CA LEU A 332 -10.58 6.66 11.93
C LEU A 332 -9.75 7.94 11.96
N CYS A 333 -8.91 8.19 10.97
CA CYS A 333 -8.15 9.44 10.85
C CYS A 333 -9.09 10.65 10.66
N VAL A 334 -10.14 10.55 9.84
CA VAL A 334 -11.16 11.60 9.71
C VAL A 334 -11.82 11.87 11.07
N LEU A 335 -12.23 10.83 11.79
CA LEU A 335 -12.86 10.98 13.12
C LEU A 335 -11.92 11.54 14.18
N VAL A 336 -10.62 11.29 14.09
CA VAL A 336 -9.64 11.81 15.06
C VAL A 336 -9.22 13.25 14.72
N PHE A 337 -8.91 13.52 13.45
CA PHE A 337 -8.27 14.79 13.11
C PHE A 337 -9.22 15.87 12.64
N THR A 338 -10.33 15.51 11.97
CA THR A 338 -11.20 16.56 11.41
C THR A 338 -12.29 17.00 12.40
N GLY A 339 -12.91 18.15 12.13
CA GLY A 339 -14.04 18.66 12.90
C GLY A 339 -15.32 17.83 12.78
N VAL A 340 -15.31 16.76 11.97
CA VAL A 340 -16.36 15.73 11.96
C VAL A 340 -16.31 14.88 13.24
N GLY A 341 -15.15 14.83 13.91
CA GLY A 341 -14.95 14.07 15.14
C GLY A 341 -14.24 14.88 16.21
N LEU A 342 -12.98 14.55 16.55
CA LEU A 342 -12.24 15.17 17.66
C LEU A 342 -11.54 16.50 17.29
N GLY A 343 -11.37 16.81 15.98
CA GLY A 343 -10.82 18.07 15.51
C GLY A 343 -9.33 18.30 15.82
N LEU A 344 -8.52 17.24 15.87
CA LEU A 344 -7.10 17.36 16.26
C LEU A 344 -6.18 17.85 15.12
N ALA A 345 -6.70 18.20 13.93
CA ALA A 345 -5.88 18.74 12.84
C ALA A 345 -5.23 20.07 13.28
N GLY A 346 -3.92 20.20 13.03
CA GLY A 346 -3.13 21.36 13.41
C GLY A 346 -2.83 21.49 14.91
N THR A 347 -3.32 20.56 15.76
CA THR A 347 -3.13 20.66 17.23
C THR A 347 -2.27 19.55 17.83
N ALA A 348 -1.84 18.57 17.01
CA ALA A 348 -1.07 17.42 17.47
C ALA A 348 0.35 17.43 16.90
N ALA A 349 1.35 17.39 17.78
CA ALA A 349 2.75 17.29 17.40
C ALA A 349 3.04 15.97 16.61
N PRO A 350 4.05 15.93 15.71
CA PRO A 350 4.38 14.76 14.90
C PRO A 350 4.56 13.46 15.70
N ALA A 351 5.15 13.51 16.88
CA ALA A 351 5.30 12.34 17.76
C ALA A 351 3.93 11.81 18.25
N VAL A 352 3.00 12.71 18.60
CA VAL A 352 1.64 12.34 19.03
C VAL A 352 0.87 11.74 17.86
N VAL A 353 0.99 12.32 16.65
CA VAL A 353 0.40 11.76 15.42
C VAL A 353 0.89 10.33 15.16
N LEU A 354 2.18 10.07 15.35
CA LEU A 354 2.74 8.72 15.20
C LEU A 354 2.21 7.75 16.26
N LEU A 355 2.04 8.19 17.51
CA LEU A 355 1.43 7.37 18.57
C LEU A 355 -0.03 7.04 18.24
N ILE A 356 -0.79 8.00 17.70
CA ILE A 356 -2.16 7.78 17.23
C ILE A 356 -2.17 6.73 16.10
N ALA A 357 -1.23 6.79 15.15
CA ALA A 357 -1.12 5.78 14.10
C ALA A 357 -0.91 4.37 14.67
N VAL A 358 -0.01 4.24 15.64
CA VAL A 358 0.26 2.96 16.32
C VAL A 358 -0.98 2.46 17.08
N ALA A 359 -1.70 3.35 17.77
CA ALA A 359 -2.92 3.04 18.49
C ALA A 359 -4.05 2.57 17.53
N ILE A 360 -4.28 3.30 16.43
CA ILE A 360 -5.24 2.91 15.39
C ILE A 360 -4.89 1.53 14.84
N TYR A 361 -3.63 1.30 14.49
CA TYR A 361 -3.20 0.01 13.95
C TYR A 361 -3.35 -1.12 14.97
N GLY A 362 -3.00 -0.90 16.23
CA GLY A 362 -3.20 -1.88 17.30
C GLY A 362 -4.67 -2.27 17.48
N ALA A 363 -5.57 -1.27 17.48
CA ALA A 363 -7.01 -1.51 17.51
C ALA A 363 -7.49 -2.32 16.30
N GLN A 364 -6.97 -2.03 15.11
CA GLN A 364 -7.30 -2.77 13.89
C GLN A 364 -6.80 -4.22 13.90
N LEU A 365 -5.63 -4.49 14.48
CA LEU A 365 -5.14 -5.87 14.66
C LEU A 365 -6.11 -6.66 15.53
N ALA A 366 -6.52 -6.11 16.68
CA ALA A 366 -7.47 -6.74 17.59
C ALA A 366 -8.85 -6.96 16.93
N ALA A 367 -9.39 -5.92 16.28
CA ALA A 367 -10.67 -6.00 15.57
C ALA A 367 -10.62 -7.02 14.42
N SER A 368 -9.53 -7.04 13.64
CA SER A 368 -9.35 -8.00 12.54
C SER A 368 -9.25 -9.44 13.04
N ALA A 369 -8.55 -9.69 14.15
CA ALA A 369 -8.47 -11.02 14.76
C ALA A 369 -9.86 -11.49 15.22
N ALA A 370 -10.61 -10.63 15.94
CA ALA A 370 -11.96 -10.93 16.41
C ALA A 370 -12.95 -11.17 15.24
N TRP A 371 -12.85 -10.37 14.18
CA TRP A 371 -13.69 -10.51 13.00
C TRP A 371 -13.39 -11.81 12.25
N MET A 372 -12.12 -12.07 11.95
CA MET A 372 -11.69 -13.22 11.16
C MET A 372 -11.86 -14.56 11.90
N ALA A 373 -12.06 -14.53 13.22
CA ALA A 373 -12.48 -15.71 13.97
C ALA A 373 -13.91 -16.17 13.65
N ARG A 374 -14.77 -15.24 13.19
CA ARG A 374 -16.20 -15.51 12.91
C ARG A 374 -16.55 -15.47 11.43
N PHE A 375 -15.79 -14.71 10.63
CA PHE A 375 -16.09 -14.44 9.24
C PHE A 375 -14.94 -14.80 8.31
N ARG A 376 -15.25 -15.19 7.07
CA ARG A 376 -14.26 -15.61 6.06
C ARG A 376 -13.56 -14.45 5.37
N TYR A 377 -14.22 -13.28 5.28
CA TYR A 377 -13.79 -12.10 4.55
C TYR A 377 -14.00 -10.86 5.41
N GLY A 378 -13.18 -9.83 5.21
CA GLY A 378 -13.48 -8.51 5.72
C GLY A 378 -14.77 -7.95 5.07
N PRO A 379 -15.42 -6.95 5.68
CA PRO A 379 -16.68 -6.40 5.16
C PRO A 379 -16.56 -5.89 3.73
N VAL A 380 -15.55 -5.08 3.43
CA VAL A 380 -15.36 -4.49 2.09
C VAL A 380 -14.87 -5.53 1.09
N GLU A 381 -14.00 -6.46 1.52
CA GLU A 381 -13.58 -7.60 0.69
C GLU A 381 -14.77 -8.47 0.29
N TRP A 382 -15.72 -8.69 1.20
CA TRP A 382 -16.94 -9.44 0.94
C TRP A 382 -17.82 -8.74 -0.10
N LEU A 383 -18.06 -7.43 0.05
CA LEU A 383 -18.82 -6.63 -0.92
C LEU A 383 -18.14 -6.62 -2.31
N LEU A 384 -16.83 -6.36 -2.35
CA LEU A 384 -16.08 -6.38 -3.60
C LEU A 384 -16.10 -7.75 -4.27
N ARG A 385 -16.09 -8.83 -3.45
CA ARG A 385 -16.19 -10.19 -3.97
C ARG A 385 -17.59 -10.49 -4.51
N ALA A 386 -18.64 -10.08 -3.81
CA ALA A 386 -20.04 -10.21 -4.28
C ALA A 386 -20.21 -9.52 -5.64
N TRP A 387 -19.72 -8.29 -5.77
CA TRP A 387 -19.68 -7.55 -7.03
C TRP A 387 -18.89 -8.27 -8.13
N THR A 388 -17.69 -8.75 -7.80
CA THR A 388 -16.80 -9.42 -8.75
C THR A 388 -17.37 -10.74 -9.26
N GLU A 389 -17.97 -11.54 -8.37
CA GLU A 389 -18.51 -12.86 -8.67
C GLU A 389 -19.99 -12.82 -9.10
N GLN A 390 -20.65 -11.64 -8.98
CA GLN A 390 -22.08 -11.44 -9.23
C GLN A 390 -22.97 -12.43 -8.46
N ARG A 391 -22.55 -12.77 -7.26
CA ARG A 391 -23.26 -13.62 -6.30
C ARG A 391 -22.80 -13.31 -4.89
N TRP A 392 -23.70 -13.47 -3.92
CA TRP A 392 -23.36 -13.27 -2.52
C TRP A 392 -22.60 -14.48 -1.97
N PRO A 393 -21.32 -14.37 -1.62
CA PRO A 393 -20.59 -15.47 -0.99
C PRO A 393 -21.02 -15.61 0.47
N ARG A 394 -20.96 -16.83 1.00
CA ARG A 394 -21.19 -17.06 2.44
C ARG A 394 -20.14 -16.31 3.24
N ILE A 395 -20.58 -15.40 4.13
CA ILE A 395 -19.71 -14.55 4.92
C ILE A 395 -19.18 -15.27 6.20
N ARG A 396 -20.00 -16.11 6.85
CA ARG A 396 -19.60 -16.86 8.06
C ARG A 396 -18.56 -17.92 7.73
N ALA A 397 -17.61 -18.11 8.63
CA ALA A 397 -16.76 -19.30 8.63
C ALA A 397 -17.64 -20.54 8.82
N ALA A 398 -17.29 -21.67 8.19
CA ALA A 398 -17.92 -22.92 8.54
C ALA A 398 -17.52 -23.26 9.98
N ASP A 399 -18.45 -23.77 10.77
CA ASP A 399 -18.11 -24.26 12.09
C ASP A 399 -17.00 -25.33 11.95
N PRO A 400 -15.98 -25.30 12.81
CA PRO A 400 -14.99 -26.36 12.81
C PRO A 400 -15.72 -27.66 13.11
N VAL A 401 -15.64 -28.64 12.20
CA VAL A 401 -16.13 -30.01 12.36
C VAL A 401 -15.21 -30.73 13.34
#